data_f7f653a853311da3812aabb69995f740
#
_entry.id   f7f653a853311da3812aabb69995f740
#
_cell.length_a   1.000
_cell.length_b   1.000
_cell.length_c   1.000
_cell.angle_alpha   90.00
_cell.angle_beta   90.00
_cell.angle_gamma   90.00
#
_symmetry.space_group_name_H-M   'P 1'
#
loop_
_entity.id
_entity.type
_entity.pdbx_description
1 polymer ?
#
loop_
_entity_poly.entity_id
_entity_poly.type
_entity_poly.pdbx_seq_one_letter_code
_entity_poly.pdbx_strand_id
1 'polypeptide(L)'
;MLNRLSELGEIAVRPMCGGHGLYWRDVIFGMVFRDRLYFKVDDRTKGEYVSRGMPPFRPNQRQTLTSYFEVPPEVLDDREALLSWAREAIRVGQESQSPV
;
A
#
# COMPACT_ATOMS: atom_id res chain seq x y z
N MET A 1 -10.71 -6.37 5.69
CA MET A 1 -9.62 -5.89 4.83
C MET A 1 -8.34 -6.69 5.01
N LEU A 2 -7.76 -6.69 6.22
CA LEU A 2 -6.49 -7.39 6.45
C LEU A 2 -6.59 -8.90 6.23
N ASN A 3 -7.74 -9.50 6.52
CA ASN A 3 -7.93 -10.93 6.34
C ASN A 3 -7.78 -11.37 4.88
N ARG A 4 -8.09 -10.48 3.95
CA ARG A 4 -7.96 -10.80 2.52
C ARG A 4 -6.51 -10.87 2.10
N LEU A 5 -5.63 -10.14 2.77
CA LEU A 5 -4.21 -10.12 2.46
C LEU A 5 -3.47 -11.34 3.03
N SER A 6 -4.10 -12.10 3.92
CA SER A 6 -3.46 -13.28 4.51
C SER A 6 -3.08 -14.33 3.46
N GLU A 7 -3.71 -14.31 2.29
CA GLU A 7 -3.36 -15.22 1.22
C GLU A 7 -1.99 -14.94 0.60
N LEU A 8 -1.42 -13.78 0.87
CA LEU A 8 -0.06 -13.46 0.44
C LEU A 8 1.01 -14.12 1.31
N GLY A 9 0.60 -14.81 2.39
CA GLY A 9 1.51 -15.50 3.30
C GLY A 9 1.89 -14.62 4.47
N GLU A 10 3.17 -14.41 4.68
CA GLU A 10 3.70 -13.79 5.90
C GLU A 10 3.51 -12.26 5.93
N ILE A 11 2.28 -11.84 6.22
CA ILE A 11 1.99 -10.43 6.39
C ILE A 11 2.06 -10.07 7.87
N ALA A 12 2.89 -9.08 8.20
CA ALA A 12 2.98 -8.54 9.56
C ALA A 12 2.38 -7.13 9.57
N VAL A 13 1.68 -6.82 10.66
CA VAL A 13 1.11 -5.50 10.87
C VAL A 13 1.81 -4.90 12.08
N ARG A 14 2.43 -3.74 11.91
CA ARG A 14 3.16 -3.07 13.00
C ARG A 14 2.62 -1.68 13.25
N PRO A 15 2.41 -1.30 14.52
CA PRO A 15 1.93 0.05 14.81
C PRO A 15 2.93 1.10 14.35
N MET A 16 2.40 2.22 13.87
CA MET A 16 3.20 3.39 13.54
C MET A 16 2.37 4.63 13.86
N CYS A 17 2.97 5.81 13.81
CA CYS A 17 2.29 7.05 14.16
C CYS A 17 0.98 7.21 13.39
N GLY A 18 -0.15 7.14 14.11
CA GLY A 18 -1.47 7.36 13.55
C GLY A 18 -2.06 6.19 12.80
N GLY A 19 -1.39 5.03 12.71
CA GLY A 19 -1.91 3.90 11.98
C GLY A 19 -1.05 2.67 12.12
N HIS A 20 -1.00 1.88 11.04
CA HIS A 20 -0.25 0.61 11.03
C HIS A 20 0.47 0.45 9.70
N GLY A 21 1.71 -0.05 9.75
CA GLY A 21 2.45 -0.44 8.57
C GLY A 21 2.17 -1.89 8.21
N LEU A 22 2.13 -2.18 6.92
CA LEU A 22 1.94 -3.54 6.41
C LEU A 22 3.25 -4.02 5.82
N TYR A 23 3.72 -5.17 6.31
CA TYR A 23 5.02 -5.73 5.92
C TYR A 23 4.86 -7.14 5.38
N TRP A 24 5.60 -7.43 4.33
CA TRP A 24 5.74 -8.78 3.80
C TRP A 24 7.21 -9.15 3.92
N ARG A 25 7.52 -10.12 4.80
CA ARG A 25 8.90 -10.55 5.07
C ARG A 25 9.81 -9.35 5.35
N ASP A 26 9.39 -8.49 6.28
CA ASP A 26 10.12 -7.29 6.70
C ASP A 26 10.22 -6.18 5.64
N VAL A 27 9.52 -6.33 4.53
CA VAL A 27 9.44 -5.30 3.49
C VAL A 27 8.12 -4.56 3.63
N ILE A 28 8.17 -3.26 3.90
CA ILE A 28 6.94 -2.46 3.97
C ILE A 28 6.38 -2.28 2.56
N PHE A 29 5.09 -2.56 2.37
CA PHE A 29 4.45 -2.39 1.08
C PHE A 29 3.18 -1.55 1.16
N GLY A 30 2.72 -1.21 2.35
CA GLY A 30 1.52 -0.43 2.50
C GLY A 30 1.31 0.00 3.94
N MET A 31 0.20 0.67 4.17
CA MET A 31 -0.15 1.12 5.51
C MET A 31 -1.66 1.31 5.62
N VAL A 32 -2.16 1.21 6.85
CA VAL A 32 -3.54 1.56 7.19
C VAL A 32 -3.47 2.80 8.05
N PHE A 33 -4.23 3.84 7.67
CA PHE A 33 -4.24 5.10 8.38
C PHE A 33 -5.67 5.66 8.33
N ARG A 34 -6.26 5.88 9.51
CA ARG A 34 -7.64 6.39 9.63
C ARG A 34 -8.64 5.56 8.81
N ASP A 35 -8.56 4.24 8.95
CA ASP A 35 -9.43 3.27 8.27
C ASP A 35 -9.28 3.24 6.75
N ARG A 36 -8.20 3.79 6.22
CA ARG A 36 -7.92 3.76 4.79
C ARG A 36 -6.66 2.97 4.52
N LEU A 37 -6.68 2.20 3.45
CA LEU A 37 -5.55 1.39 3.02
C LEU A 37 -4.76 2.11 1.94
N TYR A 38 -3.45 2.18 2.12
CA TYR A 38 -2.53 2.78 1.15
C TYR A 38 -1.50 1.74 0.74
N PHE A 39 -1.17 1.71 -0.55
CA PHE A 39 -0.12 0.84 -1.07
C PHE A 39 1.04 1.67 -1.58
N LYS A 40 2.23 1.09 -1.48
CA LYS A 40 3.45 1.70 -1.99
C LYS A 40 3.47 1.66 -3.51
N VAL A 41 3.86 2.78 -4.13
CA VAL A 41 3.88 2.91 -5.58
C VAL A 41 5.23 3.40 -6.07
N ASP A 42 5.51 3.10 -7.34
CA ASP A 42 6.63 3.69 -8.08
C ASP A 42 6.09 4.32 -9.35
N ASP A 43 6.99 4.78 -10.23
CA ASP A 43 6.57 5.46 -11.45
C ASP A 43 5.77 4.56 -12.39
N ARG A 44 5.93 3.23 -12.27
CA ARG A 44 5.21 2.28 -13.11
C ARG A 44 3.81 1.96 -12.60
N THR A 45 3.60 2.01 -11.30
CA THR A 45 2.31 1.64 -10.71
C THR A 45 1.46 2.84 -10.34
N LYS A 46 2.06 4.00 -10.12
CA LYS A 46 1.35 5.19 -9.67
C LYS A 46 0.23 5.61 -10.62
N GLY A 47 0.44 5.43 -11.92
CA GLY A 47 -0.54 5.85 -12.92
C GLY A 47 -1.92 5.22 -12.76
N GLU A 48 -1.97 3.96 -12.32
CA GLU A 48 -3.24 3.29 -12.07
C GLU A 48 -4.05 3.96 -10.95
N TYR A 49 -3.36 4.44 -9.93
CA TYR A 49 -4.01 5.14 -8.82
C TYR A 49 -4.46 6.53 -9.27
N VAL A 50 -3.60 7.25 -9.96
CA VAL A 50 -3.88 8.60 -10.41
C VAL A 50 -5.05 8.61 -11.40
N SER A 51 -5.07 7.64 -12.33
CA SER A 51 -6.15 7.57 -13.34
C SER A 51 -7.52 7.29 -12.70
N ARG A 52 -7.53 6.72 -11.50
CA ARG A 52 -8.77 6.47 -10.78
C ARG A 52 -9.10 7.56 -9.77
N GLY A 53 -8.34 8.65 -9.77
CA GLY A 53 -8.58 9.80 -8.89
C GLY A 53 -8.22 9.57 -7.45
N MET A 54 -7.33 8.60 -7.17
CA MET A 54 -6.95 8.32 -5.79
C MET A 54 -5.91 9.31 -5.29
N PRO A 55 -6.01 9.75 -4.03
CA PRO A 55 -5.06 10.70 -3.47
C PRO A 55 -3.82 10.01 -2.93
N PRO A 56 -2.68 10.71 -2.90
CA PRO A 56 -1.50 10.23 -2.19
C PRO A 56 -1.71 10.29 -0.68
N PHE A 57 -0.85 9.58 0.06
CA PHE A 57 -0.93 9.59 1.52
C PHE A 57 -0.51 10.93 2.08
N ARG A 58 -1.35 11.49 2.93
CA ARG A 58 -1.07 12.76 3.61
C ARG A 58 -1.25 12.57 5.12
N PRO A 59 -0.14 12.36 5.85
CA PRO A 59 -0.22 12.18 7.30
C PRO A 59 -0.66 13.44 8.03
N ASN A 60 -0.42 14.61 7.42
CA ASN A 60 -0.86 15.90 7.95
C ASN A 60 -0.95 16.90 6.81
N GLN A 61 -1.34 18.12 7.12
CA GLN A 61 -1.57 19.16 6.10
C GLN A 61 -0.28 19.63 5.42
N ARG A 62 0.86 19.41 6.06
CA ARG A 62 2.15 19.92 5.59
C ARG A 62 2.94 18.90 4.79
N GLN A 63 2.54 17.64 4.84
CA GLN A 63 3.31 16.54 4.27
C GLN A 63 2.48 15.72 3.31
N THR A 64 3.06 15.40 2.16
CA THR A 64 2.45 14.48 1.20
C THR A 64 3.50 13.46 0.81
N LEU A 65 3.20 12.18 1.02
CA LEU A 65 4.08 11.09 0.65
C LEU A 65 3.60 10.51 -0.68
N THR A 66 4.26 10.89 -1.76
CA THR A 66 3.85 10.47 -3.11
C THR A 66 4.26 9.05 -3.45
N SER A 67 4.94 8.37 -2.53
CA SER A 67 5.27 6.96 -2.69
C SER A 67 4.19 6.01 -2.17
N TYR A 68 3.09 6.55 -1.63
CA TYR A 68 1.94 5.77 -1.14
C TYR A 68 0.65 6.42 -1.63
N PHE A 69 -0.24 5.62 -2.20
CA PHE A 69 -1.54 6.10 -2.66
C PHE A 69 -2.65 5.25 -2.08
N GLU A 70 -3.81 5.87 -1.86
CA GLU A 70 -4.98 5.18 -1.33
C GLU A 70 -5.49 4.15 -2.35
N VAL A 71 -5.83 2.96 -1.86
CA VAL A 71 -6.35 1.88 -2.69
C VAL A 71 -7.80 2.21 -3.07
N PRO A 72 -8.15 2.13 -4.37
CA PRO A 72 -9.52 2.43 -4.79
C PRO A 72 -10.56 1.51 -4.16
N PRO A 73 -11.77 2.02 -3.87
CA PRO A 73 -12.82 1.19 -3.26
C PRO A 73 -13.17 -0.04 -4.08
N GLU A 74 -13.18 0.06 -5.41
CA GLU A 74 -13.50 -1.08 -6.27
C GLU A 74 -12.44 -2.18 -6.16
N VAL A 75 -11.20 -1.82 -5.86
CA VAL A 75 -10.12 -2.80 -5.63
C VAL A 75 -10.30 -3.45 -4.26
N LEU A 76 -10.69 -2.68 -3.25
CA LEU A 76 -10.94 -3.22 -1.91
C LEU A 76 -12.05 -4.26 -1.92
N ASP A 77 -13.05 -4.07 -2.76
CA ASP A 77 -14.20 -4.96 -2.85
C ASP A 77 -13.97 -6.19 -3.72
N ASP A 78 -12.87 -6.22 -4.45
CA ASP A 78 -12.52 -7.33 -5.35
C ASP A 78 -11.26 -8.02 -4.81
N ARG A 79 -11.46 -9.22 -4.26
CA ARG A 79 -10.39 -9.96 -3.62
C ARG A 79 -9.20 -10.20 -4.54
N GLU A 80 -9.45 -10.62 -5.78
CA GLU A 80 -8.37 -10.91 -6.73
C GLU A 80 -7.63 -9.64 -7.12
N ALA A 81 -8.38 -8.54 -7.34
CA ALA A 81 -7.75 -7.27 -7.64
C ALA A 81 -6.91 -6.78 -6.47
N LEU A 82 -7.43 -6.90 -5.25
CA LEU A 82 -6.70 -6.48 -4.06
C LEU A 82 -5.39 -7.24 -3.92
N LEU A 83 -5.42 -8.56 -4.13
CA LEU A 83 -4.21 -9.37 -4.04
C LEU A 83 -3.21 -9.01 -5.13
N SER A 84 -3.69 -8.77 -6.34
CA SER A 84 -2.82 -8.38 -7.46
C SER A 84 -2.14 -7.03 -7.18
N TRP A 85 -2.91 -6.06 -6.70
CA TRP A 85 -2.37 -4.74 -6.38
C TRP A 85 -1.40 -4.80 -5.21
N ALA A 86 -1.69 -5.66 -4.22
CA ALA A 86 -0.79 -5.86 -3.08
C ALA A 86 0.54 -6.48 -3.51
N ARG A 87 0.50 -7.46 -4.42
CA ARG A 87 1.73 -8.07 -4.95
C ARG A 87 2.59 -7.02 -5.65
N GLU A 88 1.98 -6.12 -6.41
CA GLU A 88 2.72 -5.04 -7.04
C GLU A 88 3.32 -4.09 -6.01
N ALA A 89 2.58 -3.79 -4.95
CA ALA A 89 3.10 -2.95 -3.87
C ALA A 89 4.29 -3.62 -3.16
N ILE A 90 4.22 -4.94 -2.97
CA ILE A 90 5.33 -5.72 -2.39
C ILE A 90 6.55 -5.62 -3.30
N ARG A 91 6.36 -5.79 -4.60
CA ARG A 91 7.46 -5.66 -5.56
C ARG A 91 8.11 -4.30 -5.46
N VAL A 92 7.30 -3.24 -5.41
CA VAL A 92 7.82 -1.88 -5.25
C VAL A 92 8.63 -1.75 -3.97
N GLY A 93 8.11 -2.28 -2.88
CA GLY A 93 8.82 -2.27 -1.60
C GLY A 93 10.15 -2.98 -1.67
N GLN A 94 10.18 -4.15 -2.31
CA GLN A 94 11.42 -4.91 -2.46
C GLN A 94 12.45 -4.16 -3.29
N GLU A 95 12.02 -3.55 -4.39
CA GLU A 95 12.93 -2.80 -5.26
C GLU A 95 13.48 -1.56 -4.58
N SER A 96 12.69 -0.89 -3.74
CA SER A 96 13.17 0.30 -3.06
C SER A 96 14.13 0.00 -1.91
N GLN A 97 14.18 -1.25 -1.45
CA GLN A 97 15.13 -1.68 -0.42
C GLN A 97 16.39 -2.29 -1.01
N SER A 98 16.39 -2.59 -2.29
CA SER A 98 17.55 -3.19 -2.92
C SER A 98 18.72 -2.21 -2.95
N PRO A 99 19.92 -2.62 -2.51
CA PRO A 99 21.08 -1.77 -2.68
C PRO A 99 21.38 -1.64 -4.17
N VAL A 100 21.66 -0.45 -4.57
CA VAL A 100 21.95 -0.18 -5.97
C VAL A 100 23.46 -0.25 -6.21
#